data_23303c652bb0140e60462115c32d3f5d
#
_entry.id   23303c652bb0140e60462115c32d3f5d
#
_cell.length_a   1.000
_cell.length_b   1.000
_cell.length_c   1.000
_cell.angle_alpha   90.00
_cell.angle_beta   90.00
_cell.angle_gamma   90.00
#
_symmetry.space_group_name_H-M   'P 1'
#
loop_
_entity.id
_entity.type
_entity.pdbx_description
1 polymer ?
#
loop_
_entity_poly.entity_id
_entity_poly.type
_entity_poly.pdbx_seq_one_letter_code
_entity_poly.pdbx_strand_id
1 'polypeptide(L)'
;MAQFDFTTADGPIVGTKSFPNTRADINSALLALISNSSGDAEPTGTQANQFWYETDTNILKIRNEANTAWIEMATIDETSNNVLSITTQGLTIGATALTATGTELNQLNDITRGSILYGNASGDTARLAKGGAGT
;
A
#
# COMPACT_ATOMS: atom_id res chain seq x y z
N MET A 1 -6.35 -17.29 -8.65
CA MET A 1 -6.25 -15.84 -8.75
C MET A 1 -6.19 -15.37 -10.17
N ALA A 2 -6.77 -14.20 -10.49
CA ALA A 2 -6.95 -13.78 -11.86
C ALA A 2 -5.84 -12.82 -12.28
N GLN A 3 -4.78 -13.37 -12.85
CA GLN A 3 -3.79 -12.60 -13.62
C GLN A 3 -3.95 -12.96 -15.10
N PHE A 4 -3.90 -11.96 -15.94
CA PHE A 4 -4.03 -12.15 -17.39
C PHE A 4 -2.97 -11.34 -18.13
N ASP A 5 -2.25 -12.00 -19.02
CA ASP A 5 -1.26 -11.35 -19.88
C ASP A 5 -1.93 -10.82 -21.15
N PHE A 6 -2.03 -9.51 -21.23
CA PHE A 6 -2.61 -8.83 -22.40
C PHE A 6 -1.62 -8.67 -23.56
N THR A 7 -0.35 -9.00 -23.37
CA THR A 7 0.73 -8.66 -24.31
C THR A 7 1.21 -9.83 -25.15
N THR A 8 0.87 -11.06 -24.78
CA THR A 8 1.33 -12.26 -25.46
C THR A 8 0.41 -12.68 -26.61
N ALA A 9 0.91 -13.58 -27.46
CA ALA A 9 0.13 -14.23 -28.51
C ALA A 9 -1.10 -14.98 -27.99
N ASP A 10 -1.19 -15.18 -26.67
CA ASP A 10 -2.31 -15.82 -26.00
C ASP A 10 -3.37 -14.83 -25.49
N GLY A 11 -3.18 -13.52 -25.70
CA GLY A 11 -4.15 -12.49 -25.38
C GLY A 11 -5.50 -12.65 -26.12
N PRO A 12 -6.55 -11.92 -25.68
CA PRO A 12 -7.92 -12.13 -26.19
C PRO A 12 -8.11 -11.76 -27.67
N ILE A 13 -7.16 -11.07 -28.30
CA ILE A 13 -7.28 -10.50 -29.64
C ILE A 13 -6.30 -11.17 -30.64
N VAL A 14 -6.20 -12.49 -30.63
CA VAL A 14 -5.41 -13.21 -31.62
C VAL A 14 -6.35 -13.82 -32.65
N GLY A 15 -6.24 -13.38 -33.91
CA GLY A 15 -7.14 -13.76 -35.01
C GLY A 15 -7.15 -15.25 -35.39
N THR A 16 -6.39 -16.10 -34.70
CA THR A 16 -6.31 -17.56 -34.92
C THR A 16 -7.04 -18.40 -33.85
N LYS A 17 -7.58 -17.76 -32.78
CA LYS A 17 -8.29 -18.49 -31.73
C LYS A 17 -9.73 -18.80 -32.10
N SER A 18 -10.23 -19.96 -31.69
CA SER A 18 -11.64 -20.30 -31.80
C SER A 18 -12.50 -19.39 -30.89
N PHE A 19 -13.75 -19.14 -31.30
CA PHE A 19 -14.67 -18.29 -30.51
C PHE A 19 -14.84 -18.71 -29.03
N PRO A 20 -14.94 -20.00 -28.67
CA PRO A 20 -14.98 -20.40 -27.26
C PRO A 20 -13.72 -20.01 -26.48
N ASN A 21 -12.54 -20.14 -27.07
CA ASN A 21 -11.27 -19.78 -26.42
C ASN A 21 -11.16 -18.26 -26.26
N THR A 22 -11.53 -17.48 -27.28
CA THR A 22 -11.56 -16.01 -27.20
C THR A 22 -12.47 -15.53 -26.07
N ARG A 23 -13.65 -16.16 -25.91
CA ARG A 23 -14.57 -15.82 -24.79
C ARG A 23 -13.98 -16.17 -23.44
N ALA A 24 -13.28 -17.32 -23.31
CA ALA A 24 -12.61 -17.69 -22.06
C ALA A 24 -11.50 -16.69 -21.71
N ASP A 25 -10.72 -16.25 -22.68
CA ASP A 25 -9.67 -15.25 -22.50
C ASP A 25 -10.22 -13.89 -22.10
N ILE A 26 -11.32 -13.44 -22.72
CA ILE A 26 -11.99 -12.19 -22.33
C ILE A 26 -12.48 -12.28 -20.87
N ASN A 27 -13.10 -13.39 -20.48
CA ASN A 27 -13.55 -13.57 -19.10
C ASN A 27 -12.37 -13.56 -18.11
N SER A 28 -11.26 -14.20 -18.45
CA SER A 28 -10.03 -14.18 -17.62
C SER A 28 -9.45 -12.78 -17.52
N ALA A 29 -9.43 -12.02 -18.61
CA ALA A 29 -8.99 -10.63 -18.63
C ALA A 29 -9.88 -9.73 -17.74
N LEU A 30 -11.19 -9.92 -17.80
CA LEU A 30 -12.13 -9.18 -16.93
C LEU A 30 -11.95 -9.54 -15.45
N LEU A 31 -11.71 -10.81 -15.13
CA LEU A 31 -11.41 -11.23 -13.74
C LEU A 31 -10.10 -10.64 -13.24
N ALA A 32 -9.06 -10.61 -14.07
CA ALA A 32 -7.79 -9.95 -13.74
C ALA A 32 -8.00 -8.46 -13.46
N LEU A 33 -8.79 -7.79 -14.28
CA LEU A 33 -9.11 -6.38 -14.12
C LEU A 33 -9.88 -6.12 -12.82
N ILE A 34 -10.90 -6.93 -12.51
CA ILE A 34 -11.69 -6.83 -11.28
C ILE A 34 -10.83 -7.04 -10.02
N SER A 35 -9.87 -7.95 -10.08
CA SER A 35 -8.97 -8.25 -8.96
C SER A 35 -7.70 -7.39 -8.91
N ASN A 36 -7.60 -6.34 -9.73
CA ASN A 36 -6.38 -5.54 -9.89
C ASN A 36 -5.13 -6.40 -10.18
N SER A 37 -5.28 -7.43 -11.01
CA SER A 37 -4.21 -8.38 -11.35
C SER A 37 -3.62 -9.11 -10.13
N SER A 38 -4.41 -9.40 -9.09
CA SER A 38 -3.93 -10.05 -7.87
C SER A 38 -3.31 -11.43 -8.12
N GLY A 39 -2.25 -11.74 -7.41
CA GLY A 39 -1.55 -13.03 -7.47
C GLY A 39 -0.29 -13.06 -6.63
N ASP A 40 0.25 -14.26 -6.39
CA ASP A 40 1.47 -14.49 -5.60
C ASP A 40 2.73 -14.05 -6.37
N ALA A 41 2.68 -14.11 -7.70
CA ALA A 41 3.76 -13.70 -8.58
C ALA A 41 3.41 -12.44 -9.35
N GLU A 42 4.44 -11.72 -9.77
CA GLU A 42 4.31 -10.55 -10.64
C GLU A 42 3.54 -10.90 -11.93
N PRO A 43 2.57 -10.07 -12.37
CA PRO A 43 1.94 -10.23 -13.68
C PRO A 43 2.98 -10.27 -14.80
N THR A 44 2.86 -11.24 -15.72
CA THR A 44 3.80 -11.42 -16.84
C THR A 44 3.76 -10.28 -17.86
N GLY A 45 2.61 -9.64 -18.01
CA GLY A 45 2.40 -8.50 -18.93
C GLY A 45 2.22 -7.20 -18.17
N THR A 46 3.31 -6.59 -17.69
CA THR A 46 3.25 -5.35 -16.95
C THR A 46 3.02 -4.11 -17.83
N GLN A 47 2.24 -3.18 -17.31
CA GLN A 47 1.99 -1.88 -17.92
C GLN A 47 2.29 -0.76 -16.91
N ALA A 48 2.73 0.39 -17.40
CA ALA A 48 2.89 1.58 -16.57
C ALA A 48 1.59 1.91 -15.81
N ASN A 49 1.70 2.27 -14.54
CA ASN A 49 0.57 2.61 -13.65
C ASN A 49 -0.40 1.44 -13.36
N GLN A 50 -0.05 0.21 -13.70
CA GLN A 50 -0.82 -0.98 -13.37
C GLN A 50 -0.83 -1.21 -11.86
N PHE A 51 -2.00 -1.55 -11.29
CA PHE A 51 -2.09 -2.04 -9.92
C PHE A 51 -1.86 -3.55 -9.86
N TRP A 52 -1.24 -3.99 -8.78
CA TRP A 52 -1.07 -5.40 -8.43
C TRP A 52 -1.22 -5.59 -6.92
N TYR A 53 -2.07 -6.51 -6.53
CA TYR A 53 -2.13 -6.97 -5.15
C TYR A 53 -1.37 -8.29 -5.03
N GLU A 54 -0.21 -8.26 -4.39
CA GLU A 54 0.63 -9.42 -4.11
C GLU A 54 0.05 -10.18 -2.92
N THR A 55 -0.45 -11.38 -3.17
CA THR A 55 -1.30 -12.08 -2.21
C THR A 55 -0.54 -12.87 -1.16
N ASP A 56 0.72 -13.22 -1.37
CA ASP A 56 1.55 -13.90 -0.39
C ASP A 56 2.14 -12.93 0.66
N THR A 57 2.34 -11.69 0.30
CA THR A 57 2.84 -10.63 1.19
C THR A 57 1.75 -9.65 1.63
N ASN A 58 0.56 -9.73 1.05
CA ASN A 58 -0.57 -8.82 1.29
C ASN A 58 -0.23 -7.35 1.02
N ILE A 59 0.54 -7.08 -0.03
CA ILE A 59 0.97 -5.73 -0.40
C ILE A 59 0.24 -5.25 -1.66
N LEU A 60 -0.40 -4.09 -1.57
CA LEU A 60 -0.89 -3.37 -2.74
C LEU A 60 0.25 -2.57 -3.36
N LYS A 61 0.50 -2.78 -4.65
CA LYS A 61 1.58 -2.15 -5.42
C LYS A 61 1.05 -1.44 -6.66
N ILE A 62 1.79 -0.45 -7.13
CA ILE A 62 1.56 0.21 -8.42
C ILE A 62 2.85 0.18 -9.26
N ARG A 63 2.73 -0.10 -10.54
CA ARG A 63 3.85 -0.04 -11.48
C ARG A 63 4.25 1.41 -11.74
N ASN A 64 5.54 1.72 -11.73
CA ASN A 64 6.01 3.07 -12.04
C ASN A 64 5.77 3.44 -13.51
N GLU A 65 5.79 4.73 -13.83
CA GLU A 65 5.53 5.23 -15.18
C GLU A 65 6.53 4.71 -16.24
N ALA A 66 7.79 4.46 -15.82
CA ALA A 66 8.81 3.88 -16.68
C ALA A 66 8.63 2.37 -16.94
N ASN A 67 7.66 1.72 -16.30
CA ASN A 67 7.40 0.28 -16.34
C ASN A 67 8.62 -0.58 -15.96
N THR A 68 9.41 -0.16 -14.98
CA THR A 68 10.65 -0.82 -14.57
C THR A 68 10.62 -1.40 -13.16
N ALA A 69 9.73 -0.88 -12.28
CA ALA A 69 9.68 -1.29 -10.87
C ALA A 69 8.27 -1.18 -10.29
N TRP A 70 8.00 -1.97 -9.26
CA TRP A 70 6.80 -1.85 -8.44
C TRP A 70 7.06 -0.91 -7.25
N ILE A 71 6.10 -0.03 -7.00
CA ILE A 71 6.07 0.86 -5.85
C ILE A 71 5.08 0.26 -4.86
N GLU A 72 5.53 -0.07 -3.67
CA GLU A 72 4.67 -0.54 -2.59
C GLU A 72 3.88 0.63 -2.01
N MET A 73 2.57 0.49 -1.92
CA MET A 73 1.67 1.52 -1.45
C MET A 73 1.17 1.26 -0.03
N ALA A 74 0.72 0.04 0.23
CA ALA A 74 0.14 -0.32 1.52
C ALA A 74 0.22 -1.82 1.77
N THR A 75 0.38 -2.21 3.04
CA THR A 75 0.19 -3.58 3.51
C THR A 75 -1.22 -3.72 4.06
N ILE A 76 -1.92 -4.76 3.65
CA ILE A 76 -3.29 -5.08 4.07
C ILE A 76 -3.24 -6.20 5.10
N ASP A 77 -3.92 -6.04 6.23
CA ASP A 77 -4.15 -7.10 7.19
C ASP A 77 -5.51 -7.73 6.92
N GLU A 78 -5.51 -8.87 6.23
CA GLU A 78 -6.73 -9.60 5.89
C GLU A 78 -7.37 -10.28 7.11
N THR A 79 -6.60 -10.49 8.20
CA THR A 79 -7.11 -11.11 9.42
C THR A 79 -8.00 -10.14 10.20
N SER A 80 -7.56 -8.90 10.35
CA SER A 80 -8.32 -7.85 11.04
C SER A 80 -9.14 -6.98 10.07
N ASN A 81 -9.09 -7.23 8.76
CA ASN A 81 -9.74 -6.43 7.71
C ASN A 81 -9.33 -4.95 7.76
N ASN A 82 -8.04 -4.69 7.89
CA ASN A 82 -7.51 -3.35 8.10
C ASN A 82 -6.31 -3.06 7.20
N VAL A 83 -5.96 -1.79 7.03
CA VAL A 83 -4.67 -1.38 6.44
C VAL A 83 -3.64 -1.37 7.57
N LEU A 84 -2.64 -2.26 7.47
CA LEU A 84 -1.60 -2.39 8.49
C LEU A 84 -0.60 -1.23 8.41
N SER A 85 -0.18 -0.85 7.21
CA SER A 85 0.74 0.26 7.01
C SER A 85 0.56 0.90 5.64
N ILE A 86 0.91 2.17 5.53
CA ILE A 86 1.06 2.87 4.25
C ILE A 86 2.55 3.05 4.04
N THR A 87 3.09 2.44 2.97
CA THR A 87 4.50 2.52 2.64
C THR A 87 4.81 3.90 2.07
N THR A 88 5.66 4.65 2.77
CA THR A 88 6.09 5.98 2.33
C THR A 88 7.53 6.26 2.74
N GLN A 89 8.29 6.92 1.90
CA GLN A 89 9.62 7.44 2.20
C GLN A 89 9.57 8.67 3.12
N GLY A 90 8.40 9.26 3.26
CA GLY A 90 8.12 10.41 4.10
C GLY A 90 6.68 10.86 3.92
N LEU A 91 5.99 11.16 5.00
CA LEU A 91 4.66 11.74 4.97
C LEU A 91 4.79 13.25 4.84
N THR A 92 4.22 13.80 3.76
CA THR A 92 4.15 15.25 3.56
C THR A 92 2.71 15.74 3.74
N ILE A 93 2.50 16.73 4.60
CA ILE A 93 1.20 17.38 4.78
C ILE A 93 1.29 18.78 4.19
N GLY A 94 0.56 19.02 3.11
CA GLY A 94 0.75 20.19 2.28
C GLY A 94 2.12 20.13 1.60
N ALA A 95 2.95 21.16 1.76
CA ALA A 95 4.33 21.22 1.27
C ALA A 95 5.38 20.88 2.34
N THR A 96 4.96 20.47 3.54
CA THR A 96 5.84 20.24 4.69
C THR A 96 6.01 18.74 4.94
N ALA A 97 7.25 18.26 4.89
CA ALA A 97 7.55 16.89 5.26
C ALA A 97 7.39 16.71 6.77
N LEU A 98 6.67 15.65 7.17
CA LEU A 98 6.58 15.24 8.56
C LEU A 98 7.84 14.47 8.94
N THR A 99 8.69 15.06 9.77
CA THR A 99 9.93 14.46 10.24
C THR A 99 9.79 13.79 11.61
N ALA A 100 8.66 14.01 12.28
CA ALA A 100 8.39 13.38 13.57
C ALA A 100 8.22 11.86 13.41
N THR A 101 8.84 11.11 14.29
CA THR A 101 8.68 9.65 14.39
C THR A 101 7.27 9.29 14.91
N GLY A 102 6.83 8.06 14.66
CA GLY A 102 5.57 7.56 15.23
C GLY A 102 5.55 7.62 16.76
N THR A 103 6.70 7.40 17.41
CA THR A 103 6.82 7.54 18.87
C THR A 103 6.61 8.96 19.34
N GLU A 104 7.17 9.94 18.63
CA GLU A 104 6.98 11.37 18.95
C GLU A 104 5.54 11.80 18.73
N LEU A 105 4.91 11.36 17.63
CA LEU A 105 3.49 11.63 17.37
C LEU A 105 2.59 11.00 18.44
N ASN A 106 2.91 9.80 18.90
CA ASN A 106 2.16 9.12 19.93
C ASN A 106 2.26 9.81 21.30
N GLN A 107 3.24 10.71 21.53
CA GLN A 107 3.25 11.55 22.73
C GLN A 107 2.04 12.50 22.80
N LEU A 108 1.42 12.79 21.66
CA LEU A 108 0.20 13.60 21.58
C LEU A 108 -1.06 12.81 21.94
N ASN A 109 -0.99 11.47 21.93
CA ASN A 109 -2.10 10.62 22.33
C ASN A 109 -2.24 10.60 23.86
N ASP A 110 -3.47 10.68 24.35
CA ASP A 110 -3.80 10.61 25.78
C ASP A 110 -3.08 11.65 26.66
N ILE A 111 -2.87 12.86 26.14
CA ILE A 111 -2.34 13.96 26.96
C ILE A 111 -3.33 14.26 28.08
N THR A 112 -2.93 13.92 29.31
CA THR A 112 -3.70 14.25 30.50
C THR A 112 -3.69 15.77 30.74
N ARG A 113 -4.81 16.32 31.18
CA ARG A 113 -4.91 17.73 31.51
C ARG A 113 -3.80 18.17 32.50
N GLY A 114 -3.00 19.14 32.08
CA GLY A 114 -1.88 19.66 32.87
C GLY A 114 -0.53 19.00 32.61
N SER A 115 -0.44 18.09 31.61
CA SER A 115 0.85 17.61 31.08
C SER A 115 1.48 18.63 30.15
N ILE A 116 2.81 18.63 30.09
CA ILE A 116 3.61 19.48 29.19
C ILE A 116 4.45 18.58 28.30
N LEU A 117 4.48 18.86 27.01
CA LEU A 117 5.45 18.28 26.09
C LEU A 117 6.74 19.11 26.14
N TYR A 118 7.88 18.45 26.23
CA TYR A 118 9.19 19.11 26.27
C TYR A 118 10.22 18.27 25.51
N GLY A 119 11.33 18.91 25.05
CA GLY A 119 12.50 18.19 24.56
C GLY A 119 13.34 17.68 25.74
N ASN A 120 13.63 16.38 25.75
CA ASN A 120 14.53 15.80 26.75
C ASN A 120 16.01 16.13 26.46
N ALA A 121 16.92 15.64 27.31
CA ALA A 121 18.35 15.88 27.13
C ALA A 121 18.94 15.28 25.85
N SER A 122 18.26 14.32 25.21
CA SER A 122 18.61 13.72 23.91
C SER A 122 17.98 14.48 22.72
N GLY A 123 17.15 15.50 22.98
CA GLY A 123 16.42 16.21 21.95
C GLY A 123 15.11 15.57 21.53
N ASP A 124 14.73 14.45 22.12
CA ASP A 124 13.48 13.75 21.80
C ASP A 124 12.30 14.40 22.51
N THR A 125 11.11 14.31 21.90
CA THR A 125 9.88 14.73 22.54
C THR A 125 9.54 13.81 23.70
N ALA A 126 9.34 14.38 24.86
CA ALA A 126 8.92 13.68 26.08
C ALA A 126 7.73 14.40 26.74
N ARG A 127 6.99 13.68 27.55
CA ARG A 127 5.86 14.21 28.29
C ARG A 127 6.19 14.32 29.78
N LEU A 128 6.12 15.53 30.28
CA LEU A 128 6.12 15.76 31.74
C LEU A 128 4.70 15.48 32.25
N ALA A 129 4.55 14.44 33.05
CA ALA A 129 3.28 14.13 33.68
C ALA A 129 2.89 15.26 34.65
N LYS A 130 1.59 15.53 34.77
CA LYS A 130 1.06 16.40 35.80
C LYS A 130 1.59 15.94 37.17
N GLY A 131 2.18 16.82 37.93
CA GLY A 131 2.50 16.57 39.35
C GLY A 131 1.24 16.15 40.09
N GLY A 132 1.38 15.25 41.06
CA GLY A 132 0.28 14.90 41.94
C GLY A 132 -0.35 16.17 42.52
N ALA A 133 -1.66 16.15 42.80
CA ALA A 133 -2.31 17.28 43.46
C ALA A 133 -1.51 17.57 44.75
N GLY A 134 -0.89 18.74 44.78
CA GLY A 134 -0.15 19.16 45.97
C GLY A 134 -1.08 19.13 47.17
N THR A 135 -0.65 18.43 48.18
CA THR A 135 -1.21 18.54 49.50
C THR A 135 -0.86 19.91 50.05
#